data_d40ad9baac2336ed67011c201ab04ada
#
_entry.id   d40ad9baac2336ed67011c201ab04ada
#
_cell.length_a   1.000
_cell.length_b   1.000
_cell.length_c   1.000
_cell.angle_alpha   90.00
_cell.angle_beta   90.00
_cell.angle_gamma   90.00
#
_symmetry.space_group_name_H-M   'P 1'
#
loop_
_entity.id
_entity.type
_entity.pdbx_description
1 polymer ?
#
loop_
_entity_poly.entity_id
_entity_poly.type
_entity_poly.pdbx_seq_one_letter_code
_entity_poly.pdbx_strand_id
1 'polypeptide(L)'
;MSLRIDRVVTSGTFSLDGGTWAVDNNVWLIGDDTEVVIVDAAHDAEAIIDAVGGRNVRAIVCTHGHNDHITAAPELAERLDAPILLHPADDPLWRMTHPDVDYGSLADTQRITVAGTDIEVLHTPGHSPGSVSLHLPEATALCTGDTLFNGGPGATGRSFSDFGTIIDSIRERLLTLPEDTTVHTGHGDGTTIGTEKPALADWIARGH
;
A
#
# COMPACT_ATOMS: atom_id res chain seq x y z
N MET A 1 11.78 -4.83 -21.67
CA MET A 1 10.33 -5.13 -21.57
C MET A 1 9.69 -3.93 -20.86
N SER A 2 8.40 -3.66 -21.05
CA SER A 2 7.79 -2.48 -20.44
C SER A 2 7.31 -2.81 -19.03
N LEU A 3 7.51 -1.88 -18.10
CA LEU A 3 6.90 -1.92 -16.77
C LEU A 3 5.38 -2.01 -16.91
N ARG A 4 4.73 -2.82 -16.07
CA ARG A 4 3.29 -2.86 -15.91
C ARG A 4 2.90 -2.93 -14.44
N ILE A 5 1.69 -2.54 -14.15
CA ILE A 5 1.09 -2.62 -12.82
C ILE A 5 -0.17 -3.47 -12.97
N ASP A 6 -0.11 -4.72 -12.49
CA ASP A 6 -1.21 -5.66 -12.54
C ASP A 6 -1.97 -5.65 -11.20
N ARG A 7 -3.30 -5.83 -11.22
CA ARG A 7 -4.16 -5.88 -10.04
C ARG A 7 -4.68 -7.28 -9.81
N VAL A 8 -4.54 -7.75 -8.57
CA VAL A 8 -5.23 -8.96 -8.06
C VAL A 8 -6.16 -8.51 -6.95
N VAL A 9 -7.41 -8.95 -6.97
CA VAL A 9 -8.35 -8.70 -5.88
C VAL A 9 -8.48 -9.95 -5.03
N THR A 10 -8.24 -9.81 -3.74
CA THR A 10 -8.38 -10.90 -2.76
C THR A 10 -9.39 -10.51 -1.69
N SER A 11 -10.15 -11.49 -1.19
CA SER A 11 -11.24 -11.26 -0.22
C SER A 11 -10.89 -11.86 1.14
N GLY A 12 -11.19 -11.14 2.21
CA GLY A 12 -10.95 -11.61 3.57
C GLY A 12 -11.57 -10.70 4.62
N THR A 13 -10.85 -10.45 5.73
CA THR A 13 -11.37 -9.65 6.82
C THR A 13 -10.35 -8.64 7.32
N PHE A 14 -10.79 -7.42 7.59
CA PHE A 14 -10.11 -6.43 8.41
C PHE A 14 -10.57 -6.57 9.87
N SER A 15 -9.64 -6.58 10.82
CA SER A 15 -9.94 -6.71 12.25
C SER A 15 -9.12 -5.70 13.06
N LEU A 16 -9.81 -4.84 13.83
CA LEU A 16 -9.18 -3.86 14.73
C LEU A 16 -10.17 -3.45 15.81
N ASP A 17 -9.68 -3.10 17.02
CA ASP A 17 -10.49 -2.61 18.15
C ASP A 17 -11.68 -3.54 18.51
N GLY A 18 -11.50 -4.86 18.36
CA GLY A 18 -12.53 -5.85 18.65
C GLY A 18 -13.62 -5.99 17.58
N GLY A 19 -13.56 -5.21 16.50
CA GLY A 19 -14.42 -5.36 15.32
C GLY A 19 -13.79 -6.22 14.23
N THR A 20 -14.64 -6.78 13.36
CA THR A 20 -14.21 -7.53 12.15
C THR A 20 -15.19 -7.26 11.01
N TRP A 21 -14.65 -6.94 9.84
CA TRP A 21 -15.41 -6.58 8.65
C TRP A 21 -14.90 -7.37 7.44
N ALA A 22 -15.82 -7.85 6.60
CA ALA A 22 -15.45 -8.43 5.31
C ALA A 22 -14.96 -7.32 4.38
N VAL A 23 -13.82 -7.54 3.71
CA VAL A 23 -13.18 -6.59 2.81
C VAL A 23 -12.60 -7.28 1.58
N ASP A 24 -12.54 -6.54 0.48
CA ASP A 24 -11.79 -6.91 -0.71
C ASP A 24 -10.58 -5.97 -0.82
N ASN A 25 -9.39 -6.56 -0.93
CA ASN A 25 -8.14 -5.81 -1.03
C ASN A 25 -7.56 -5.89 -2.44
N ASN A 26 -6.96 -4.79 -2.86
CA ASN A 26 -6.14 -4.74 -4.07
C ASN A 26 -4.70 -5.11 -3.73
N VAL A 27 -4.22 -6.17 -4.32
CA VAL A 27 -2.80 -6.53 -4.36
C VAL A 27 -2.24 -6.04 -5.68
N TRP A 28 -1.19 -5.21 -5.65
CA TRP A 28 -0.59 -4.68 -6.86
C TRP A 28 0.72 -5.40 -7.17
N LEU A 29 0.90 -5.80 -8.41
CA LEU A 29 2.09 -6.46 -8.92
C LEU A 29 2.80 -5.50 -9.87
N ILE A 30 3.93 -4.93 -9.43
CA ILE A 30 4.68 -3.91 -10.17
C ILE A 30 5.94 -4.54 -10.75
N GLY A 31 6.08 -4.58 -12.06
CA GLY A 31 7.25 -5.19 -12.69
C GLY A 31 7.10 -5.43 -14.18
N ASP A 32 7.84 -6.39 -14.70
CA ASP A 32 7.77 -6.83 -16.10
C ASP A 32 7.49 -8.35 -16.21
N ASP A 33 7.89 -8.98 -17.29
CA ASP A 33 7.71 -10.44 -17.50
C ASP A 33 8.75 -11.27 -16.75
N THR A 34 9.78 -10.64 -16.15
CA THR A 34 10.90 -11.33 -15.50
C THR A 34 10.95 -11.15 -14.01
N GLU A 35 10.63 -9.95 -13.52
CA GLU A 35 10.68 -9.63 -12.10
C GLU A 35 9.52 -8.73 -11.67
N VAL A 36 9.18 -8.77 -10.37
CA VAL A 36 8.01 -8.10 -9.80
C VAL A 36 8.22 -7.74 -8.35
N VAL A 37 7.62 -6.63 -7.92
CA VAL A 37 7.37 -6.28 -6.51
C VAL A 37 5.88 -6.53 -6.23
N ILE A 38 5.59 -7.20 -5.13
CA ILE A 38 4.22 -7.38 -4.61
C ILE A 38 3.94 -6.27 -3.62
N VAL A 39 2.82 -5.56 -3.76
CA VAL A 39 2.37 -4.52 -2.84
C VAL A 39 1.09 -4.99 -2.16
N ASP A 40 1.10 -5.01 -0.82
CA ASP A 40 0.02 -5.45 0.06
C ASP A 40 -0.41 -6.91 -0.16
N ALA A 41 0.33 -7.81 0.48
CA ALA A 41 0.11 -9.25 0.39
C ALA A 41 -1.13 -9.69 1.21
N ALA A 42 -2.32 -9.47 0.65
CA ALA A 42 -3.61 -9.64 1.30
C ALA A 42 -4.21 -11.03 1.08
N HIS A 43 -4.67 -11.65 2.14
CA HIS A 43 -5.59 -12.79 2.25
C HIS A 43 -5.18 -14.09 1.53
N ASP A 44 -5.09 -14.11 0.21
CA ASP A 44 -5.00 -15.33 -0.63
C ASP A 44 -3.64 -15.44 -1.32
N ALA A 45 -2.73 -16.20 -0.69
CA ALA A 45 -1.38 -16.41 -1.21
C ALA A 45 -1.38 -17.16 -2.55
N GLU A 46 -2.30 -18.12 -2.77
CA GLU A 46 -2.36 -18.88 -4.02
C GLU A 46 -2.75 -17.98 -5.19
N ALA A 47 -3.78 -17.16 -5.03
CA ALA A 47 -4.19 -16.22 -6.08
C ALA A 47 -3.07 -15.23 -6.44
N ILE A 48 -2.28 -14.79 -5.46
CA ILE A 48 -1.14 -13.89 -5.68
C ILE A 48 -0.02 -14.63 -6.42
N ILE A 49 0.33 -15.86 -6.01
CA ILE A 49 1.36 -16.67 -6.66
C ILE A 49 1.00 -16.98 -8.12
N ASP A 50 -0.25 -17.33 -8.37
CA ASP A 50 -0.74 -17.59 -9.73
C ASP A 50 -0.57 -16.34 -10.61
N ALA A 51 -0.89 -15.16 -10.07
CA ALA A 51 -0.73 -13.89 -10.78
C ALA A 51 0.75 -13.47 -10.94
N VAL A 52 1.64 -13.81 -10.01
CA VAL A 52 3.09 -13.62 -10.15
C VAL A 52 3.61 -14.39 -11.37
N GLY A 53 3.06 -15.57 -11.65
CA GLY A 53 3.31 -16.29 -12.90
C GLY A 53 4.78 -16.72 -13.10
N GLY A 54 5.49 -17.04 -12.03
CA GLY A 54 6.89 -17.49 -12.07
C GLY A 54 7.92 -16.37 -12.24
N ARG A 55 7.52 -15.10 -12.19
CA ARG A 55 8.44 -13.95 -12.13
C ARG A 55 9.27 -13.97 -10.84
N ASN A 56 10.49 -13.43 -10.88
CA ASN A 56 11.31 -13.28 -9.70
C ASN A 56 10.74 -12.15 -8.81
N VAL A 57 10.37 -12.46 -7.57
CA VAL A 57 9.83 -11.47 -6.63
C VAL A 57 10.98 -10.76 -5.92
N ARG A 58 11.11 -9.46 -6.17
CA ARG A 58 12.18 -8.62 -5.61
C ARG A 58 11.93 -8.25 -4.14
N ALA A 59 10.67 -8.02 -3.81
CA ALA A 59 10.21 -7.72 -2.45
C ALA A 59 8.69 -7.86 -2.35
N ILE A 60 8.20 -8.07 -1.13
CA ILE A 60 6.81 -7.92 -0.70
C ILE A 60 6.78 -6.64 0.13
N VAL A 61 6.18 -5.59 -0.41
CA VAL A 61 6.10 -4.28 0.24
C VAL A 61 4.73 -4.11 0.85
N CYS A 62 4.68 -3.96 2.17
CA CYS A 62 3.45 -3.66 2.89
C CYS A 62 3.33 -2.14 3.04
N THR A 63 2.26 -1.54 2.47
CA THR A 63 2.03 -0.10 2.58
C THR A 63 1.78 0.31 4.03
N HIS A 64 1.18 -0.57 4.83
CA HIS A 64 0.96 -0.39 6.25
C HIS A 64 0.69 -1.73 6.96
N GLY A 65 0.57 -1.72 8.30
CA GLY A 65 0.53 -2.92 9.13
C GLY A 65 -0.85 -3.48 9.46
N HIS A 66 -1.95 -3.02 8.86
CA HIS A 66 -3.26 -3.62 9.10
C HIS A 66 -3.33 -5.05 8.57
N ASN A 67 -4.01 -5.93 9.29
CA ASN A 67 -4.02 -7.36 9.03
C ASN A 67 -4.45 -7.72 7.61
N ASP A 68 -5.39 -7.01 7.06
CA ASP A 68 -5.94 -7.26 5.71
C ASP A 68 -4.96 -6.90 4.57
N HIS A 69 -3.87 -6.17 4.84
CA HIS A 69 -2.81 -5.88 3.87
C HIS A 69 -1.57 -6.79 4.01
N ILE A 70 -1.47 -7.53 5.12
CA ILE A 70 -0.24 -8.27 5.45
C ILE A 70 -0.45 -9.77 5.68
N THR A 71 -1.70 -10.25 5.67
CA THR A 71 -2.06 -11.61 6.13
C THR A 71 -1.28 -12.71 5.40
N ALA A 72 -1.08 -12.59 4.08
CA ALA A 72 -0.39 -13.58 3.26
C ALA A 72 1.12 -13.33 3.15
N ALA A 73 1.65 -12.23 3.70
CA ALA A 73 3.04 -11.82 3.51
C ALA A 73 4.07 -12.88 3.96
N PRO A 74 3.94 -13.53 5.14
CA PRO A 74 4.92 -14.55 5.56
C PRO A 74 4.91 -15.80 4.66
N GLU A 75 3.74 -16.27 4.24
CA GLU A 75 3.63 -17.41 3.35
C GLU A 75 4.25 -17.13 1.99
N LEU A 76 3.97 -15.95 1.42
CA LEU A 76 4.56 -15.52 0.16
C LEU A 76 6.07 -15.36 0.26
N ALA A 77 6.57 -14.80 1.37
CA ALA A 77 8.00 -14.63 1.59
C ALA A 77 8.75 -15.97 1.59
N GLU A 78 8.20 -16.98 2.27
CA GLU A 78 8.76 -18.32 2.30
C GLU A 78 8.71 -19.00 0.92
N ARG A 79 7.57 -18.93 0.23
CA ARG A 79 7.34 -19.66 -1.02
C ARG A 79 8.05 -19.03 -2.22
N LEU A 80 8.27 -17.71 -2.18
CA LEU A 80 8.84 -16.94 -3.30
C LEU A 80 10.29 -16.50 -3.03
N ASP A 81 10.85 -16.86 -1.85
CA ASP A 81 12.18 -16.46 -1.38
C ASP A 81 12.39 -14.93 -1.48
N ALA A 82 11.41 -14.16 -0.99
CA ALA A 82 11.37 -12.72 -1.13
C ALA A 82 11.31 -12.01 0.23
N PRO A 83 12.04 -10.89 0.43
CA PRO A 83 11.97 -10.13 1.67
C PRO A 83 10.64 -9.40 1.82
N ILE A 84 10.11 -9.38 3.06
CA ILE A 84 9.00 -8.52 3.46
C ILE A 84 9.58 -7.17 3.88
N LEU A 85 8.97 -6.08 3.44
CA LEU A 85 9.34 -4.71 3.80
C LEU A 85 8.14 -3.96 4.36
N LEU A 86 8.33 -3.34 5.55
CA LEU A 86 7.31 -2.53 6.24
C LEU A 86 7.99 -1.35 6.94
N HIS A 87 7.29 -0.23 7.04
CA HIS A 87 7.79 0.91 7.82
C HIS A 87 7.74 0.60 9.33
N PRO A 88 8.85 0.83 10.09
CA PRO A 88 8.97 0.37 11.47
C PRO A 88 7.98 1.02 12.45
N ALA A 89 7.38 2.16 12.11
CA ALA A 89 6.32 2.75 12.94
C ALA A 89 5.05 1.89 13.02
N ASP A 90 4.86 0.94 12.11
CA ASP A 90 3.76 -0.03 12.10
C ASP A 90 4.12 -1.38 12.76
N ASP A 91 5.29 -1.50 13.42
CA ASP A 91 5.64 -2.72 14.15
C ASP A 91 4.56 -3.17 15.15
N PRO A 92 3.89 -2.28 15.91
CA PRO A 92 2.79 -2.71 16.78
C PRO A 92 1.63 -3.39 16.02
N LEU A 93 1.24 -2.88 14.84
CA LEU A 93 0.19 -3.48 14.01
C LEU A 93 0.65 -4.81 13.40
N TRP A 94 1.89 -4.86 12.89
CA TRP A 94 2.50 -6.09 12.39
C TRP A 94 2.48 -7.19 13.44
N ARG A 95 2.96 -6.91 14.66
CA ARG A 95 3.04 -7.89 15.75
C ARG A 95 1.68 -8.38 16.25
N MET A 96 0.60 -7.64 16.01
CA MET A 96 -0.76 -8.13 16.31
C MET A 96 -1.16 -9.30 15.39
N THR A 97 -0.65 -9.34 14.16
CA THR A 97 -0.96 -10.38 13.17
C THR A 97 0.14 -11.44 13.09
N HIS A 98 1.40 -11.01 13.12
CA HIS A 98 2.60 -11.83 12.92
C HIS A 98 3.61 -11.63 14.06
N PRO A 99 3.32 -12.09 15.29
CA PRO A 99 4.14 -11.78 16.47
C PRO A 99 5.59 -12.26 16.37
N ASP A 100 5.83 -13.35 15.66
CA ASP A 100 7.13 -14.03 15.61
C ASP A 100 7.81 -13.93 14.22
N VAL A 101 7.28 -13.12 13.30
CA VAL A 101 7.84 -12.96 11.96
C VAL A 101 8.54 -11.62 11.83
N ASP A 102 9.80 -11.64 11.37
CA ASP A 102 10.58 -10.43 11.13
C ASP A 102 10.36 -9.91 9.71
N TYR A 103 10.64 -8.61 9.54
CA TYR A 103 10.57 -7.90 8.26
C TYR A 103 11.76 -6.93 8.12
N GLY A 104 12.06 -6.54 6.88
CA GLY A 104 13.02 -5.47 6.59
C GLY A 104 12.36 -4.09 6.72
N SER A 105 13.12 -3.10 7.22
CA SER A 105 12.59 -1.75 7.40
C SER A 105 12.49 -0.98 6.09
N LEU A 106 11.35 -0.31 5.88
CA LEU A 106 11.18 0.77 4.91
C LEU A 106 11.51 2.12 5.55
N ALA A 107 12.04 3.03 4.75
CA ALA A 107 12.28 4.42 5.16
C ALA A 107 11.77 5.39 4.11
N ASP A 108 11.43 6.61 4.55
CA ASP A 108 11.06 7.70 3.63
C ASP A 108 12.17 7.95 2.61
N THR A 109 11.80 8.20 1.36
CA THR A 109 12.69 8.40 0.21
C THR A 109 13.55 7.18 -0.20
N GLN A 110 13.37 6.03 0.46
CA GLN A 110 14.02 4.79 0.02
C GLN A 110 13.56 4.44 -1.40
N ARG A 111 14.48 3.85 -2.19
CA ARG A 111 14.16 3.35 -3.53
C ARG A 111 14.23 1.84 -3.59
N ILE A 112 13.25 1.26 -4.26
CA ILE A 112 13.19 -0.17 -4.57
C ILE A 112 13.21 -0.28 -6.09
N THR A 113 14.25 -0.89 -6.64
CA THR A 113 14.39 -1.04 -8.09
C THR A 113 13.79 -2.36 -8.56
N VAL A 114 12.92 -2.30 -9.57
CA VAL A 114 12.32 -3.46 -10.24
C VAL A 114 12.17 -3.17 -11.73
N ALA A 115 12.51 -4.13 -12.59
CA ALA A 115 12.42 -3.99 -14.05
C ALA A 115 13.11 -2.72 -14.61
N GLY A 116 14.19 -2.31 -13.95
CA GLY A 116 14.95 -1.09 -14.32
C GLY A 116 14.28 0.24 -13.94
N THR A 117 13.16 0.21 -13.21
CA THR A 117 12.42 1.38 -12.71
C THR A 117 12.56 1.49 -11.20
N ASP A 118 12.67 2.71 -10.69
CA ASP A 118 12.70 2.99 -9.27
C ASP A 118 11.29 3.28 -8.73
N ILE A 119 10.94 2.58 -7.66
CA ILE A 119 9.78 2.87 -6.81
C ILE A 119 10.29 3.68 -5.62
N GLU A 120 9.84 4.92 -5.47
CA GLU A 120 10.19 5.76 -4.33
C GLU A 120 9.16 5.60 -3.21
N VAL A 121 9.65 5.34 -1.99
CA VAL A 121 8.82 5.24 -0.79
C VAL A 121 8.55 6.64 -0.24
N LEU A 122 7.28 7.01 -0.12
CA LEU A 122 6.85 8.24 0.53
C LEU A 122 6.19 7.88 1.86
N HIS A 123 6.76 8.30 2.99
CA HIS A 123 6.10 8.13 4.30
C HIS A 123 4.88 9.04 4.36
N THR A 124 3.69 8.45 4.48
CA THR A 124 2.38 9.12 4.45
C THR A 124 1.52 8.67 5.63
N PRO A 125 1.94 8.98 6.89
CA PRO A 125 1.24 8.56 8.08
C PRO A 125 -0.15 9.16 8.21
N GLY A 126 -0.98 8.56 9.06
CA GLY A 126 -2.29 9.07 9.46
C GLY A 126 -3.40 8.03 9.41
N HIS A 127 -3.45 7.15 8.40
CA HIS A 127 -4.26 5.93 8.45
C HIS A 127 -3.66 4.92 9.44
N SER A 128 -2.34 4.76 9.38
CA SER A 128 -1.51 4.15 10.42
C SER A 128 -0.24 5.01 10.61
N PRO A 129 0.54 4.81 11.70
CA PRO A 129 1.77 5.55 11.93
C PRO A 129 2.86 5.29 10.89
N GLY A 130 2.89 4.07 10.33
CA GLY A 130 3.87 3.63 9.36
C GLY A 130 3.36 3.59 7.92
N SER A 131 2.19 4.14 7.62
CA SER A 131 1.65 4.17 6.26
C SER A 131 2.65 4.78 5.29
N VAL A 132 2.87 4.10 4.16
CA VAL A 132 3.68 4.59 3.04
C VAL A 132 2.88 4.57 1.75
N SER A 133 3.20 5.50 0.85
CA SER A 133 2.77 5.46 -0.55
C SER A 133 3.97 5.17 -1.43
N LEU A 134 3.77 4.44 -2.52
CA LEU A 134 4.84 4.02 -3.43
C LEU A 134 4.70 4.79 -4.74
N HIS A 135 5.63 5.72 -4.99
CA HIS A 135 5.62 6.57 -6.17
C HIS A 135 6.49 6.00 -7.28
N LEU A 136 5.94 5.90 -8.46
CA LEU A 136 6.59 5.44 -9.69
C LEU A 136 6.60 6.60 -10.70
N PRO A 137 7.60 7.51 -10.63
CA PRO A 137 7.62 8.70 -11.50
C PRO A 137 7.60 8.37 -12.99
N GLU A 138 8.35 7.34 -13.41
CA GLU A 138 8.47 6.93 -14.80
C GLU A 138 7.16 6.33 -15.38
N ALA A 139 6.30 5.79 -14.50
CA ALA A 139 4.99 5.26 -14.87
C ALA A 139 3.85 6.24 -14.63
N THR A 140 4.14 7.43 -14.08
CA THR A 140 3.12 8.41 -13.66
C THR A 140 2.06 7.74 -12.76
N ALA A 141 2.52 6.96 -11.78
CA ALA A 141 1.69 6.11 -10.94
C ALA A 141 2.07 6.19 -9.46
N LEU A 142 1.10 5.93 -8.59
CA LEU A 142 1.22 5.99 -7.15
C LEU A 142 0.36 4.89 -6.53
N CYS A 143 0.95 3.97 -5.73
CA CYS A 143 0.18 3.06 -4.88
C CYS A 143 0.07 3.69 -3.49
N THR A 144 -1.15 3.96 -3.03
CA THR A 144 -1.41 4.74 -1.80
C THR A 144 -1.76 3.88 -0.60
N GLY A 145 -1.93 2.55 -0.79
CA GLY A 145 -2.56 1.75 0.25
C GLY A 145 -3.86 2.42 0.68
N ASP A 146 -3.97 2.66 1.98
CA ASP A 146 -5.17 3.26 2.58
C ASP A 146 -4.98 4.74 2.96
N THR A 147 -4.00 5.43 2.34
CA THR A 147 -3.81 6.87 2.55
C THR A 147 -4.80 7.69 1.74
N LEU A 148 -4.97 7.42 0.44
CA LEU A 148 -5.86 8.17 -0.46
C LEU A 148 -6.65 7.20 -1.35
N PHE A 149 -7.95 7.40 -1.39
CA PHE A 149 -8.91 6.65 -2.20
C PHE A 149 -9.59 7.53 -3.24
N ASN A 150 -10.34 6.89 -4.12
CA ASN A 150 -11.32 7.56 -4.96
C ASN A 150 -12.42 8.18 -4.08
N GLY A 151 -12.41 9.51 -3.98
CA GLY A 151 -13.36 10.29 -3.19
C GLY A 151 -12.86 10.75 -1.81
N GLY A 152 -11.59 10.45 -1.43
CA GLY A 152 -11.05 11.06 -0.23
C GLY A 152 -9.98 10.28 0.53
N PRO A 153 -9.63 10.79 1.73
CA PRO A 153 -8.66 10.15 2.60
C PRO A 153 -9.18 8.80 3.11
N GLY A 154 -8.24 7.94 3.47
CA GLY A 154 -8.51 6.70 4.18
C GLY A 154 -9.17 6.94 5.55
N ALA A 155 -9.87 5.92 6.02
CA ALA A 155 -10.58 5.99 7.29
C ALA A 155 -9.63 6.28 8.45
N THR A 156 -10.08 7.17 9.33
CA THR A 156 -9.46 7.47 10.62
C THR A 156 -10.48 7.34 11.75
N GLY A 157 -10.06 7.59 13.02
CA GLY A 157 -10.96 7.46 14.17
C GLY A 157 -10.94 6.10 14.85
N ARG A 158 -10.06 5.19 14.41
CA ARG A 158 -9.70 3.94 15.09
C ARG A 158 -8.31 4.07 15.73
N SER A 159 -7.93 3.08 16.55
CA SER A 159 -6.58 2.99 17.12
C SER A 159 -5.51 3.15 16.04
N PHE A 160 -4.43 3.84 16.38
CA PHE A 160 -3.28 4.13 15.51
C PHE A 160 -3.52 5.14 14.39
N SER A 161 -4.73 5.70 14.21
CA SER A 161 -5.02 6.65 13.15
C SER A 161 -5.20 8.09 13.65
N ASP A 162 -4.94 9.08 12.79
CA ASP A 162 -5.10 10.50 13.06
C ASP A 162 -5.49 11.26 11.79
N PHE A 163 -6.66 11.95 11.82
CA PHE A 163 -7.19 12.67 10.67
C PHE A 163 -6.33 13.87 10.25
N GLY A 164 -5.81 14.63 11.21
CA GLY A 164 -4.95 15.77 10.89
C GLY A 164 -3.69 15.33 10.16
N THR A 165 -3.07 14.26 10.64
CA THR A 165 -1.84 13.69 10.07
C THR A 165 -2.08 13.13 8.66
N ILE A 166 -3.19 12.42 8.40
CA ILE A 166 -3.44 11.90 7.04
C ILE A 166 -3.71 13.03 6.04
N ILE A 167 -4.41 14.08 6.45
CA ILE A 167 -4.63 15.26 5.61
C ILE A 167 -3.31 15.97 5.30
N ASP A 168 -2.41 16.12 6.27
CA ASP A 168 -1.09 16.71 6.05
C ASP A 168 -0.26 15.84 5.09
N SER A 169 -0.24 14.53 5.26
CA SER A 169 0.42 13.58 4.36
C SER A 169 -0.10 13.71 2.92
N ILE A 170 -1.42 13.70 2.74
CA ILE A 170 -2.03 13.84 1.41
C ILE A 170 -1.68 15.20 0.80
N ARG A 171 -1.86 16.30 1.55
CA ARG A 171 -1.62 17.66 1.05
C ARG A 171 -0.17 17.88 0.63
N GLU A 172 0.78 17.45 1.49
CA GLU A 172 2.19 17.80 1.34
C GLU A 172 2.98 16.82 0.48
N ARG A 173 2.55 15.56 0.41
CA ARG A 173 3.28 14.51 -0.29
C ARG A 173 2.60 14.02 -1.56
N LEU A 174 1.26 13.92 -1.58
CA LEU A 174 0.55 13.32 -2.71
C LEU A 174 -0.02 14.37 -3.67
N LEU A 175 -0.72 15.41 -3.17
CA LEU A 175 -1.33 16.43 -4.01
C LEU A 175 -0.33 17.41 -4.64
N THR A 176 0.95 17.27 -4.35
CA THR A 176 2.06 17.96 -5.00
C THR A 176 2.56 17.26 -6.27
N LEU A 177 2.16 16.00 -6.47
CA LEU A 177 2.49 15.21 -7.66
C LEU A 177 1.72 15.71 -8.89
N PRO A 178 2.15 15.36 -10.12
CA PRO A 178 1.43 15.69 -11.35
C PRO A 178 -0.03 15.24 -11.31
N GLU A 179 -0.93 16.04 -11.87
CA GLU A 179 -2.38 15.78 -11.81
C GLU A 179 -2.81 14.53 -12.57
N ASP A 180 -2.06 14.12 -13.56
CA ASP A 180 -2.26 12.89 -14.34
C ASP A 180 -1.70 11.62 -13.66
N THR A 181 -1.10 11.75 -12.46
CA THR A 181 -0.63 10.60 -11.70
C THR A 181 -1.81 9.69 -11.33
N THR A 182 -1.77 8.46 -11.83
CA THR A 182 -2.76 7.42 -11.51
C THR A 182 -2.55 6.93 -10.09
N VAL A 183 -3.63 6.88 -9.31
CA VAL A 183 -3.64 6.39 -7.92
C VAL A 183 -4.20 4.98 -7.87
N HIS A 184 -3.39 4.05 -7.40
CA HIS A 184 -3.71 2.65 -7.12
C HIS A 184 -3.94 2.49 -5.63
N THR A 185 -5.18 2.24 -5.23
CA THR A 185 -5.66 2.22 -3.84
C THR A 185 -5.57 0.84 -3.22
N GLY A 186 -5.60 0.75 -1.88
CA GLY A 186 -5.64 -0.52 -1.15
C GLY A 186 -6.96 -1.28 -1.32
N HIS A 187 -8.07 -0.55 -1.55
CA HIS A 187 -9.41 -1.11 -1.79
C HIS A 187 -10.12 -0.37 -2.91
N GLY A 188 -11.09 -1.05 -3.54
CA GLY A 188 -11.99 -0.44 -4.51
C GLY A 188 -11.29 0.04 -5.78
N ASP A 189 -11.86 1.06 -6.40
CA ASP A 189 -11.36 1.59 -7.66
C ASP A 189 -10.30 2.67 -7.45
N GLY A 190 -9.36 2.76 -8.41
CA GLY A 190 -8.36 3.82 -8.45
C GLY A 190 -8.92 5.19 -8.83
N THR A 191 -8.06 6.19 -8.78
CA THR A 191 -8.37 7.59 -9.15
C THR A 191 -7.16 8.27 -9.77
N THR A 192 -7.11 9.59 -9.80
CA THR A 192 -5.93 10.39 -10.16
C THR A 192 -5.74 11.53 -9.17
N ILE A 193 -4.50 12.03 -9.05
CA ILE A 193 -4.22 13.20 -8.21
C ILE A 193 -5.08 14.40 -8.61
N GLY A 194 -5.25 14.63 -9.91
CA GLY A 194 -6.06 15.74 -10.40
C GLY A 194 -7.55 15.62 -10.08
N THR A 195 -8.08 14.40 -9.99
CA THR A 195 -9.47 14.14 -9.57
C THR A 195 -9.68 14.49 -8.09
N GLU A 196 -8.73 14.12 -7.24
CA GLU A 196 -8.89 14.24 -5.79
C GLU A 196 -8.49 15.62 -5.24
N LYS A 197 -7.49 16.26 -5.84
CA LYS A 197 -6.93 17.54 -5.38
C LYS A 197 -7.95 18.65 -5.12
N PRO A 198 -8.99 18.87 -5.95
CA PRO A 198 -9.98 19.93 -5.70
C PRO A 198 -10.82 19.71 -4.45
N ALA A 199 -10.97 18.46 -3.97
CA ALA A 199 -11.84 18.12 -2.85
C ALA A 199 -11.18 18.27 -1.46
N LEU A 200 -9.89 18.64 -1.38
CA LEU A 200 -9.15 18.74 -0.12
C LEU A 200 -9.83 19.65 0.91
N ALA A 201 -10.36 20.81 0.48
CA ALA A 201 -11.03 21.74 1.38
C ALA A 201 -12.31 21.14 1.98
N ASP A 202 -13.05 20.37 1.19
CA ASP A 202 -14.27 19.70 1.62
C ASP A 202 -13.98 18.57 2.61
N TRP A 203 -12.87 17.82 2.42
CA TRP A 203 -12.44 16.80 3.38
C TRP A 203 -12.08 17.41 4.73
N ILE A 204 -11.30 18.52 4.72
CA ILE A 204 -10.94 19.24 5.94
C ILE A 204 -12.20 19.77 6.66
N ALA A 205 -13.15 20.34 5.91
CA ALA A 205 -14.39 20.88 6.48
C ALA A 205 -15.29 19.79 7.09
N ARG A 206 -15.30 18.59 6.49
CA ARG A 206 -16.06 17.44 6.98
C ARG A 206 -15.43 16.82 8.24
N GLY A 207 -14.09 16.81 8.35
CA GLY A 207 -13.35 16.36 9.54
C GLY A 207 -13.23 14.84 9.68
N HIS A 208 -13.50 14.11 8.63
CA HIS A 208 -13.41 12.64 8.57
C HIS A 208 -13.33 12.14 7.11
#